data_128a095e4241e53894288af8dc0f4964
#
_entry.id   128a095e4241e53894288af8dc0f4964
#
_cell.length_a   1.000
_cell.length_b   1.000
_cell.length_c   1.000
_cell.angle_alpha   90.00
_cell.angle_beta   90.00
_cell.angle_gamma   90.00
#
_symmetry.space_group_name_H-M   'P 1'
#
loop_
_entity.id
_entity.type
_entity.pdbx_description
1 polymer ?
#
loop_
_entity_poly.entity_id
_entity_poly.type
_entity_poly.pdbx_seq_one_letter_code
_entity_poly.pdbx_strand_id
1 'polypeptide(L)'
;MKRIPQLPQDMPRRRFLQGLAASGVLLGAAPWLSAKAAREIPATALGTPPVLTGTEFDLTIAETAVNFTGKPHRATTINGTLPGPTLRFREGDTVTIRVTNRLAVDTSIHWHGIILPTQMDGVPGISFRGIAPGETFTYQFKVAQSGTYWYHSHSGMQEQTGMFGAIVIDPARADSIRADREYIVQFSDWTDEDPHRVMSKLKMQSDYYNFNQPTVADFFRDVSKEGLSGALAKREMWNQMRMNPTDLADISGYTYTYLMNGVTPAGNWTGLFRSGEKLRLRLINSGAMTFFDVRIPGLKMTVVQADGQDVEPVEVDEIRMGVAETYDVIVTPKDEAYTIFAQSMDRTGFARGTLAPRAGMSAAVPATDKPEPLDMEDMMGDMTGVVRARHARTEYGSGTDMRVDMPRVNLDDPGVGLRDNGRRVLTYADLHTVGGPLDRRGPEREIELHLTGNMERYVWSIDGVEFGKSTPIHFRHNERLRVILHN
;
A
#
# COMPACT_ATOMS: atom_id res chain seq x y z
N MET A 1 41.14 -31.19 18.84
CA MET A 1 39.84 -31.72 19.28
C MET A 1 39.45 -31.06 20.59
N LYS A 2 38.61 -30.04 20.53
CA LYS A 2 38.04 -29.38 21.75
C LYS A 2 36.70 -30.05 22.04
N ARG A 3 36.56 -30.57 23.27
CA ARG A 3 35.31 -31.22 23.75
C ARG A 3 34.20 -30.21 23.87
N ILE A 4 33.04 -30.51 23.29
CA ILE A 4 31.77 -29.79 23.49
C ILE A 4 31.26 -30.16 24.89
N PRO A 5 30.85 -29.20 25.74
CA PRO A 5 30.23 -29.49 27.03
C PRO A 5 28.84 -30.12 26.81
N GLN A 6 28.60 -31.26 27.42
CA GLN A 6 27.31 -31.92 27.48
C GLN A 6 26.40 -31.11 28.45
N LEU A 7 25.18 -30.79 28.00
CA LEU A 7 24.11 -30.24 28.84
C LEU A 7 23.64 -31.28 29.86
N PRO A 8 23.32 -30.90 31.10
CA PRO A 8 22.84 -31.81 32.12
C PRO A 8 21.47 -32.37 31.71
N GLN A 9 21.38 -33.66 31.55
CA GLN A 9 20.10 -34.39 31.54
C GLN A 9 19.60 -34.44 32.98
N ASP A 10 18.25 -34.20 33.14
CA ASP A 10 17.46 -34.22 34.36
C ASP A 10 17.26 -32.88 35.08
N MET A 11 16.41 -32.04 34.46
CA MET A 11 15.67 -31.06 35.27
C MET A 11 14.31 -31.66 35.68
N PRO A 12 14.00 -31.81 36.97
CA PRO A 12 12.70 -32.34 37.41
C PRO A 12 11.57 -31.46 36.91
N ARG A 13 10.54 -32.07 36.30
CA ARG A 13 9.31 -31.39 35.76
C ARG A 13 8.73 -30.35 36.72
N ARG A 14 8.90 -30.56 38.03
CA ARG A 14 8.44 -29.64 39.07
C ARG A 14 9.15 -28.28 39.07
N ARG A 15 10.45 -28.21 38.73
CA ARG A 15 11.20 -26.95 38.60
C ARG A 15 10.90 -26.22 37.32
N PHE A 16 10.59 -26.93 36.24
CA PHE A 16 10.13 -26.33 35.00
C PHE A 16 8.76 -25.65 35.17
N LEU A 17 7.80 -26.31 35.84
CA LEU A 17 6.50 -25.73 36.14
C LEU A 17 6.56 -24.57 37.14
N GLN A 18 7.48 -24.60 38.09
CA GLN A 18 7.73 -23.48 39.01
C GLN A 18 8.35 -22.27 38.31
N GLY A 19 9.21 -22.48 37.32
CA GLY A 19 9.76 -21.44 36.48
C GLY A 19 8.69 -20.77 35.60
N LEU A 20 7.76 -21.53 35.03
CA LEU A 20 6.61 -21.02 34.27
C LEU A 20 5.64 -20.21 35.13
N ALA A 21 5.35 -20.66 36.36
CA ALA A 21 4.49 -19.93 37.30
C ALA A 21 5.14 -18.60 37.77
N ALA A 22 6.44 -18.58 38.00
CA ALA A 22 7.18 -17.38 38.36
C ALA A 22 7.29 -16.36 37.22
N SER A 23 7.38 -16.83 35.96
CA SER A 23 7.38 -15.98 34.77
C SER A 23 6.04 -15.32 34.53
N GLY A 24 4.93 -16.04 34.79
CA GLY A 24 3.56 -15.51 34.64
C GLY A 24 3.22 -14.41 35.65
N VAL A 25 3.80 -14.44 36.87
CA VAL A 25 3.55 -13.42 37.89
C VAL A 25 4.37 -12.15 37.64
N LEU A 26 5.54 -12.24 36.99
CA LEU A 26 6.35 -11.07 36.65
C LEU A 26 5.81 -10.31 35.43
N LEU A 27 5.06 -10.96 34.53
CA LEU A 27 4.42 -10.30 33.38
C LEU A 27 3.08 -9.60 33.76
N GLY A 28 2.47 -9.96 34.88
CA GLY A 28 1.22 -9.35 35.36
C GLY A 28 1.41 -8.05 36.15
N ALA A 29 2.62 -7.66 36.50
CA ALA A 29 2.95 -6.49 37.33
C ALA A 29 3.71 -5.39 36.60
N ALA A 30 3.69 -5.34 35.27
CA ALA A 30 4.22 -4.19 34.54
C ALA A 30 3.26 -3.02 34.72
N PRO A 31 3.66 -1.92 35.38
CA PRO A 31 2.87 -0.71 35.39
C PRO A 31 2.73 -0.24 33.96
N TRP A 32 1.58 0.27 33.62
CA TRP A 32 1.27 1.01 32.40
C TRP A 32 2.32 2.11 32.21
N LEU A 33 3.39 1.80 31.51
CA LEU A 33 4.33 2.80 31.05
C LEU A 33 3.58 3.60 30.00
N SER A 34 3.06 4.75 30.46
CA SER A 34 2.68 5.84 29.57
C SER A 34 3.70 5.90 28.47
N ALA A 35 3.25 5.86 27.21
CA ALA A 35 4.09 6.06 26.05
C ALA A 35 4.88 7.36 26.31
N LYS A 36 6.15 7.23 26.68
CA LYS A 36 7.05 8.37 26.72
C LYS A 36 7.02 8.93 25.30
N ALA A 37 6.55 10.17 25.18
CA ALA A 37 6.67 10.93 23.98
C ALA A 37 8.08 10.70 23.43
N ALA A 38 8.15 10.01 22.28
CA ALA A 38 9.41 9.79 21.60
C ALA A 38 10.01 11.19 21.40
N ARG A 39 11.22 11.40 21.89
CA ARG A 39 11.93 12.66 21.73
C ARG A 39 12.05 12.88 20.23
N GLU A 40 11.32 13.85 19.71
CA GLU A 40 11.31 14.21 18.29
C GLU A 40 12.73 14.58 17.86
N ILE A 41 13.41 13.63 17.22
CA ILE A 41 14.66 13.92 16.52
C ILE A 41 14.22 14.43 15.16
N PRO A 42 14.64 15.64 14.74
CA PRO A 42 14.26 16.15 13.43
C PRO A 42 14.68 15.14 12.36
N ALA A 43 13.70 14.58 11.66
CA ALA A 43 13.99 13.76 10.48
C ALA A 43 14.74 14.64 9.48
N THR A 44 15.85 14.13 8.95
CA THR A 44 16.56 14.82 7.86
C THR A 44 15.70 14.68 6.61
N ALA A 45 14.82 15.64 6.38
CA ALA A 45 14.09 15.71 5.12
C ALA A 45 15.13 15.87 4.00
N LEU A 46 15.11 14.97 3.01
CA LEU A 46 15.98 15.03 1.83
C LEU A 46 15.61 16.20 0.89
N GLY A 47 14.93 17.21 1.38
CA GLY A 47 14.39 18.33 0.61
C GLY A 47 13.06 17.98 -0.06
N THR A 48 12.37 19.00 -0.57
CA THR A 48 11.17 18.80 -1.39
C THR A 48 11.60 18.21 -2.74
N PRO A 49 11.02 17.09 -3.21
CA PRO A 49 11.32 16.55 -4.52
C PRO A 49 11.14 17.60 -5.61
N PRO A 50 12.11 17.81 -6.50
CA PRO A 50 11.97 18.78 -7.59
C PRO A 50 10.94 18.29 -8.60
N VAL A 51 10.28 19.24 -9.27
CA VAL A 51 9.46 18.97 -10.45
C VAL A 51 10.34 19.19 -11.68
N LEU A 52 10.58 18.12 -12.44
CA LEU A 52 11.28 18.17 -13.72
C LEU A 52 10.23 18.27 -14.83
N THR A 53 10.36 19.26 -15.69
CA THR A 53 9.41 19.53 -16.79
C THR A 53 10.10 19.44 -18.15
N GLY A 54 9.34 19.04 -19.18
CA GLY A 54 9.83 18.95 -20.55
C GLY A 54 9.70 17.56 -21.14
N THR A 55 10.55 17.25 -22.12
CA THR A 55 10.52 15.97 -22.85
C THR A 55 11.80 15.15 -22.71
N GLU A 56 12.83 15.73 -22.10
CA GLU A 56 14.11 15.05 -21.85
C GLU A 56 14.44 15.08 -20.36
N PHE A 57 14.74 13.91 -19.79
CA PHE A 57 15.03 13.74 -18.37
C PHE A 57 16.26 12.89 -18.16
N ASP A 58 17.11 13.30 -17.21
CA ASP A 58 18.25 12.54 -16.73
C ASP A 58 18.02 12.14 -15.27
N LEU A 59 17.92 10.84 -15.02
CA LEU A 59 17.69 10.27 -13.71
C LEU A 59 18.92 9.44 -13.30
N THR A 60 19.38 9.66 -12.08
CA THR A 60 20.47 8.90 -11.49
C THR A 60 19.95 8.13 -10.29
N ILE A 61 20.10 6.82 -10.30
CA ILE A 61 19.74 5.93 -9.20
C ILE A 61 20.99 5.70 -8.35
N ALA A 62 20.91 6.01 -7.05
CA ALA A 62 22.03 5.88 -6.13
C ALA A 62 21.53 5.67 -4.69
N GLU A 63 22.42 5.19 -3.82
CA GLU A 63 22.16 5.17 -2.40
C GLU A 63 22.36 6.55 -1.76
N THR A 64 21.43 6.96 -0.91
CA THR A 64 21.49 8.22 -0.15
C THR A 64 21.28 7.95 1.33
N ALA A 65 22.02 8.64 2.19
CA ALA A 65 21.84 8.54 3.63
C ALA A 65 20.52 9.21 4.06
N VAL A 66 19.73 8.50 4.85
CA VAL A 66 18.44 8.96 5.39
C VAL A 66 18.37 8.69 6.90
N ASN A 67 17.47 9.41 7.58
CA ASN A 67 17.17 9.17 8.99
C ASN A 67 15.70 9.50 9.28
N PHE A 68 14.83 8.50 9.22
CA PHE A 68 13.40 8.65 9.52
C PHE A 68 13.03 8.21 10.93
N THR A 69 13.86 7.38 11.57
CA THR A 69 13.55 6.71 12.84
C THR A 69 14.43 7.17 14.00
N GLY A 70 15.38 8.07 13.73
CA GLY A 70 16.44 8.44 14.67
C GLY A 70 17.72 7.62 14.46
N LYS A 71 17.74 6.69 13.51
CA LYS A 71 18.92 5.88 13.15
C LYS A 71 19.29 6.17 11.69
N PRO A 72 20.59 6.35 11.37
CA PRO A 72 21.04 6.50 10.00
C PRO A 72 20.84 5.20 9.20
N HIS A 73 20.25 5.32 8.02
CA HIS A 73 20.06 4.25 7.06
C HIS A 73 20.43 4.72 5.65
N ARG A 74 20.38 3.80 4.68
CA ARG A 74 20.54 4.10 3.27
C ARG A 74 19.23 3.82 2.54
N ALA A 75 18.78 4.80 1.77
CA ALA A 75 17.68 4.66 0.83
C ALA A 75 18.20 4.51 -0.60
N THR A 76 17.49 3.79 -1.43
CA THR A 76 17.67 3.82 -2.89
C THR A 76 16.89 5.01 -3.42
N THR A 77 17.58 6.01 -3.97
CA THR A 77 16.98 7.27 -4.36
C THR A 77 17.17 7.57 -5.84
N ILE A 78 16.30 8.42 -6.37
CA ILE A 78 16.42 8.95 -7.72
C ILE A 78 16.76 10.44 -7.60
N ASN A 79 17.90 10.83 -8.19
CA ASN A 79 18.48 12.17 -8.10
C ASN A 79 18.67 12.66 -6.64
N GLY A 80 18.92 11.72 -5.71
CA GLY A 80 19.23 12.02 -4.31
C GLY A 80 18.04 12.45 -3.44
N THR A 81 16.80 12.31 -3.90
CA THR A 81 15.57 12.62 -3.14
C THR A 81 14.69 11.40 -2.93
N LEU A 82 13.87 11.43 -1.89
CA LEU A 82 12.84 10.45 -1.56
C LEU A 82 11.56 11.21 -1.12
N PRO A 83 10.46 11.10 -1.89
CA PRO A 83 10.35 10.48 -3.22
C PRO A 83 11.35 11.06 -4.23
N GLY A 84 11.58 10.35 -5.33
CA GLY A 84 12.31 10.86 -6.49
C GLY A 84 11.62 12.10 -7.10
N PRO A 85 12.26 12.78 -8.09
CA PRO A 85 11.67 13.92 -8.76
C PRO A 85 10.29 13.62 -9.33
N THR A 86 9.38 14.60 -9.27
CA THR A 86 8.17 14.54 -10.08
C THR A 86 8.50 14.78 -11.53
N LEU A 87 8.12 13.85 -12.42
CA LEU A 87 8.23 14.04 -13.86
C LEU A 87 6.94 14.65 -14.38
N ARG A 88 7.04 15.78 -15.09
CA ARG A 88 5.89 16.45 -15.68
C ARG A 88 6.08 16.68 -17.17
N PHE A 89 5.22 16.10 -17.96
CA PHE A 89 5.21 16.22 -19.42
C PHE A 89 3.77 16.23 -19.94
N ARG A 90 3.58 16.29 -21.23
CA ARG A 90 2.28 16.49 -21.83
C ARG A 90 1.84 15.32 -22.69
N GLU A 91 0.58 15.02 -22.68
CA GLU A 91 -0.06 14.09 -23.63
C GLU A 91 0.23 14.48 -25.07
N GLY A 92 0.65 13.51 -25.87
CA GLY A 92 1.04 13.68 -27.27
C GLY A 92 2.55 13.89 -27.48
N ASP A 93 3.31 14.27 -26.43
CA ASP A 93 4.76 14.41 -26.50
C ASP A 93 5.44 13.05 -26.67
N THR A 94 6.66 13.07 -27.21
CA THR A 94 7.58 11.94 -27.12
C THR A 94 8.62 12.27 -26.06
N VAL A 95 8.65 11.48 -25.01
CA VAL A 95 9.61 11.68 -23.91
C VAL A 95 10.82 10.76 -24.05
N THR A 96 11.98 11.30 -23.65
CA THR A 96 13.25 10.57 -23.57
C THR A 96 13.78 10.66 -22.14
N ILE A 97 13.89 9.52 -21.46
CA ILE A 97 14.33 9.46 -20.07
C ILE A 97 15.58 8.59 -19.99
N ARG A 98 16.73 9.20 -19.69
CA ARG A 98 18.00 8.51 -19.51
C ARG A 98 18.17 8.17 -18.03
N VAL A 99 18.26 6.89 -17.72
CA VAL A 99 18.38 6.37 -16.34
C VAL A 99 19.78 5.78 -16.16
N THR A 100 20.58 6.40 -15.31
CA THR A 100 21.92 5.93 -14.96
C THR A 100 21.92 5.20 -13.64
N ASN A 101 22.35 3.94 -13.64
CA ASN A 101 22.49 3.11 -12.45
C ASN A 101 23.84 3.34 -11.76
N ARG A 102 23.83 3.88 -10.53
CA ARG A 102 25.01 4.04 -9.67
C ARG A 102 25.02 3.05 -8.50
N LEU A 103 24.09 2.10 -8.48
CA LEU A 103 24.09 1.02 -7.49
C LEU A 103 25.14 -0.05 -7.87
N ALA A 104 25.47 -0.91 -6.92
CA ALA A 104 26.30 -2.09 -7.14
C ALA A 104 25.51 -3.31 -7.68
N VAL A 105 24.21 -3.17 -7.87
CA VAL A 105 23.28 -4.21 -8.33
C VAL A 105 22.45 -3.69 -9.49
N ASP A 106 21.82 -4.60 -10.24
CA ASP A 106 20.90 -4.23 -11.32
C ASP A 106 19.70 -3.43 -10.79
N THR A 107 19.17 -2.57 -11.63
CA THR A 107 18.00 -1.73 -11.34
C THR A 107 17.07 -1.62 -12.54
N SER A 108 15.91 -1.01 -12.34
CA SER A 108 14.93 -0.72 -13.38
C SER A 108 14.02 0.40 -12.95
N ILE A 109 13.32 1.04 -13.88
CA ILE A 109 12.16 1.89 -13.61
C ILE A 109 10.98 1.39 -14.40
N HIS A 110 9.88 1.09 -13.70
CA HIS A 110 8.57 0.85 -14.27
C HIS A 110 7.74 2.14 -14.21
N TRP A 111 7.01 2.41 -15.28
CA TRP A 111 6.13 3.57 -15.44
C TRP A 111 4.70 3.16 -15.16
N HIS A 112 4.31 3.19 -13.88
CA HIS A 112 3.07 2.60 -13.41
C HIS A 112 1.83 3.29 -14.00
N GLY A 113 0.95 2.49 -14.62
CA GLY A 113 -0.32 2.94 -15.19
C GLY A 113 -0.21 3.62 -16.56
N ILE A 114 0.98 3.70 -17.18
CA ILE A 114 1.19 4.35 -18.46
C ILE A 114 1.11 3.35 -19.62
N ILE A 115 0.35 3.68 -20.65
CA ILE A 115 0.28 2.93 -21.91
C ILE A 115 1.50 3.28 -22.76
N LEU A 116 2.38 2.29 -22.97
CA LEU A 116 3.65 2.47 -23.65
C LEU A 116 4.09 1.16 -24.35
N PRO A 117 5.10 1.21 -25.26
CA PRO A 117 5.65 -0.01 -25.85
C PRO A 117 6.27 -0.92 -24.78
N THR A 118 6.00 -2.22 -24.85
CA THR A 118 6.44 -3.22 -23.86
C THR A 118 7.94 -3.12 -23.53
N GLN A 119 8.80 -2.85 -24.51
CA GLN A 119 10.25 -2.71 -24.31
C GLN A 119 10.64 -1.53 -23.42
N MET A 120 9.71 -0.60 -23.21
CA MET A 120 9.88 0.59 -22.37
C MET A 120 9.16 0.46 -21.02
N ASP A 121 8.51 -0.67 -20.75
CA ASP A 121 7.73 -0.90 -19.52
C ASP A 121 8.59 -1.04 -18.26
N GLY A 122 9.85 -1.42 -18.42
CA GLY A 122 10.83 -1.40 -17.35
C GLY A 122 10.77 -2.58 -16.37
N VAL A 123 10.18 -3.73 -16.78
CA VAL A 123 10.08 -4.94 -15.94
C VAL A 123 11.17 -5.94 -16.34
N PRO A 124 12.21 -6.15 -15.52
CA PRO A 124 13.32 -7.05 -15.86
C PRO A 124 12.87 -8.50 -16.05
N GLY A 125 13.40 -9.14 -17.07
CA GLY A 125 13.08 -10.53 -17.42
C GLY A 125 11.77 -10.71 -18.19
N ILE A 126 10.96 -9.64 -18.33
CA ILE A 126 9.71 -9.63 -19.12
C ILE A 126 9.83 -8.65 -20.27
N SER A 127 10.04 -7.37 -19.99
CA SER A 127 10.06 -6.32 -21.01
C SER A 127 11.47 -5.93 -21.44
N PHE A 128 12.47 -6.08 -20.57
CA PHE A 128 13.88 -5.81 -20.84
C PHE A 128 14.81 -6.55 -19.85
N ARG A 129 16.12 -6.39 -20.00
CA ARG A 129 17.13 -7.10 -19.17
C ARG A 129 17.44 -6.45 -17.82
N GLY A 130 16.96 -5.24 -17.58
CA GLY A 130 17.39 -4.39 -16.46
C GLY A 130 18.55 -3.46 -16.85
N ILE A 131 18.97 -2.62 -15.91
CA ILE A 131 20.06 -1.64 -16.05
C ILE A 131 21.21 -2.08 -15.14
N ALA A 132 22.30 -2.53 -15.72
CA ALA A 132 23.46 -3.02 -14.96
C ALA A 132 24.20 -1.88 -14.21
N PRO A 133 25.00 -2.19 -13.18
CA PRO A 133 25.85 -1.22 -12.50
C PRO A 133 26.71 -0.39 -13.45
N GLY A 134 26.63 0.93 -13.31
CA GLY A 134 27.35 1.91 -14.16
C GLY A 134 26.74 2.15 -15.53
N GLU A 135 25.69 1.43 -15.90
CA GLU A 135 25.01 1.58 -17.19
C GLU A 135 24.02 2.74 -17.18
N THR A 136 23.77 3.30 -18.39
CA THR A 136 22.65 4.20 -18.66
C THR A 136 21.71 3.54 -19.68
N PHE A 137 20.43 3.39 -19.32
CA PHE A 137 19.38 2.95 -20.24
C PHE A 137 18.51 4.14 -20.63
N THR A 138 18.11 4.18 -21.90
CA THR A 138 17.25 5.25 -22.43
C THR A 138 15.87 4.71 -22.70
N TYR A 139 14.89 5.16 -21.92
CA TYR A 139 13.48 4.98 -22.20
C TYR A 139 13.02 6.06 -23.17
N GLN A 140 12.32 5.67 -24.23
CA GLN A 140 11.73 6.61 -25.17
C GLN A 140 10.37 6.11 -25.62
N PHE A 141 9.33 6.93 -25.39
CA PHE A 141 7.97 6.56 -25.76
C PHE A 141 7.11 7.80 -25.98
N LYS A 142 6.06 7.61 -26.82
CA LYS A 142 5.03 8.61 -27.02
C LYS A 142 4.00 8.51 -25.89
N VAL A 143 3.66 9.64 -25.30
CA VAL A 143 2.68 9.75 -24.22
C VAL A 143 1.27 9.75 -24.82
N ALA A 144 0.47 8.75 -24.50
CA ALA A 144 -0.86 8.52 -25.10
C ALA A 144 -2.03 8.90 -24.21
N GLN A 145 -1.78 9.41 -23.00
CA GLN A 145 -2.79 9.66 -21.97
C GLN A 145 -2.38 10.81 -21.07
N SER A 146 -3.34 11.39 -20.33
CA SER A 146 -3.11 12.40 -19.31
C SER A 146 -3.52 11.88 -17.94
N GLY A 147 -3.08 12.54 -16.86
CA GLY A 147 -3.48 12.19 -15.49
C GLY A 147 -2.32 12.17 -14.50
N THR A 148 -2.62 11.63 -13.31
CA THR A 148 -1.67 11.43 -12.23
C THR A 148 -1.27 9.96 -12.19
N TYR A 149 0.04 9.72 -12.22
CA TYR A 149 0.68 8.42 -12.23
C TYR A 149 1.91 8.44 -11.32
N TRP A 150 2.64 7.34 -11.28
CA TRP A 150 3.89 7.25 -10.55
C TRP A 150 4.87 6.31 -11.24
N TYR A 151 6.10 6.29 -10.78
CA TYR A 151 7.12 5.37 -11.26
C TYR A 151 7.87 4.77 -10.09
N HIS A 152 8.35 3.53 -10.25
CA HIS A 152 9.06 2.81 -9.19
C HIS A 152 9.98 1.74 -9.75
N SER A 153 10.81 1.14 -8.88
CA SER A 153 11.64 0.01 -9.27
C SER A 153 10.84 -1.28 -9.38
N HIS A 154 11.20 -2.10 -10.35
CA HIS A 154 10.79 -3.51 -10.45
C HIS A 154 11.97 -4.46 -10.23
N SER A 155 13.06 -4.01 -9.59
CA SER A 155 14.27 -4.78 -9.32
C SER A 155 14.44 -5.03 -7.83
N GLY A 156 14.42 -6.30 -7.44
CA GLY A 156 14.58 -6.70 -6.03
C GLY A 156 13.56 -6.02 -5.12
N MET A 157 14.04 -5.47 -4.01
CA MET A 157 13.22 -4.75 -3.03
C MET A 157 13.51 -3.23 -3.04
N GLN A 158 13.92 -2.68 -4.18
CA GLN A 158 14.34 -1.28 -4.28
C GLN A 158 13.18 -0.29 -4.10
N GLU A 159 11.97 -0.66 -4.46
CA GLU A 159 10.76 0.10 -4.19
C GLU A 159 10.59 0.33 -2.68
N GLN A 160 10.65 -0.72 -1.86
CA GLN A 160 10.57 -0.61 -0.41
C GLN A 160 11.69 0.25 0.20
N THR A 161 12.85 0.31 -0.45
CA THR A 161 13.97 1.13 0.01
C THR A 161 13.94 2.58 -0.50
N GLY A 162 12.86 2.99 -1.20
CA GLY A 162 12.60 4.39 -1.54
C GLY A 162 12.70 4.76 -3.02
N MET A 163 12.79 3.78 -3.92
CA MET A 163 12.94 4.03 -5.36
C MET A 163 11.58 4.19 -6.03
N PHE A 164 10.95 5.32 -5.83
CA PHE A 164 9.69 5.71 -6.45
C PHE A 164 9.58 7.24 -6.57
N GLY A 165 8.68 7.72 -7.44
CA GLY A 165 8.38 9.13 -7.62
C GLY A 165 7.11 9.35 -8.43
N ALA A 166 6.60 10.57 -8.48
CA ALA A 166 5.35 10.92 -9.13
C ALA A 166 5.52 11.26 -10.62
N ILE A 167 4.46 11.02 -11.39
CA ILE A 167 4.33 11.47 -12.78
C ILE A 167 3.04 12.27 -12.91
N VAL A 168 3.13 13.45 -13.53
CA VAL A 168 1.98 14.25 -13.92
C VAL A 168 2.03 14.41 -15.44
N ILE A 169 0.97 13.96 -16.10
CA ILE A 169 0.82 14.12 -17.54
C ILE A 169 -0.28 15.17 -17.78
N ASP A 170 0.13 16.33 -18.25
CA ASP A 170 -0.83 17.39 -18.60
C ASP A 170 -1.60 16.99 -19.87
N PRO A 171 -2.92 17.24 -19.93
CA PRO A 171 -3.70 16.87 -21.11
C PRO A 171 -3.29 17.68 -22.35
N ALA A 172 -3.46 17.09 -23.53
CA ALA A 172 -3.20 17.75 -24.82
C ALA A 172 -4.10 18.98 -25.04
N ARG A 173 -5.30 18.96 -24.47
CA ARG A 173 -6.27 20.08 -24.46
C ARG A 173 -6.24 20.78 -23.11
N ALA A 174 -7.00 21.88 -22.99
CA ALA A 174 -7.19 22.53 -21.70
C ALA A 174 -7.78 21.55 -20.69
N ASP A 175 -7.16 21.47 -19.49
CA ASP A 175 -7.63 20.61 -18.41
C ASP A 175 -9.08 20.96 -18.04
N SER A 176 -9.95 19.96 -18.01
CA SER A 176 -11.36 20.09 -17.58
C SER A 176 -11.44 20.35 -16.07
N ILE A 177 -10.48 19.85 -15.31
CA ILE A 177 -10.42 19.97 -13.86
C ILE A 177 -9.74 21.30 -13.51
N ARG A 178 -10.53 22.29 -13.07
CA ARG A 178 -10.04 23.62 -12.72
C ARG A 178 -9.61 23.68 -11.26
N ALA A 179 -8.35 24.06 -11.04
CA ALA A 179 -7.79 24.34 -9.72
C ALA A 179 -6.89 25.58 -9.78
N ASP A 180 -6.85 26.33 -8.67
CA ASP A 180 -5.98 27.51 -8.54
C ASP A 180 -4.54 27.12 -8.17
N ARG A 181 -4.40 25.94 -7.55
CA ARG A 181 -3.14 25.37 -7.08
C ARG A 181 -3.22 23.85 -7.04
N GLU A 182 -2.10 23.20 -7.19
CA GLU A 182 -2.02 21.73 -7.03
C GLU A 182 -0.85 21.31 -6.13
N TYR A 183 -1.02 20.16 -5.50
CA TYR A 183 0.00 19.49 -4.72
C TYR A 183 -0.01 18.00 -5.02
N ILE A 184 1.18 17.43 -5.13
CA ILE A 184 1.36 15.98 -5.08
C ILE A 184 1.44 15.60 -3.59
N VAL A 185 0.67 14.61 -3.21
CA VAL A 185 0.63 14.04 -1.87
C VAL A 185 0.89 12.55 -2.00
N GLN A 186 2.16 12.17 -1.89
CA GLN A 186 2.63 10.81 -2.08
C GLN A 186 2.86 10.14 -0.72
N PHE A 187 2.12 9.08 -0.43
CA PHE A 187 2.26 8.26 0.77
C PHE A 187 3.25 7.13 0.52
N SER A 188 3.99 6.75 1.53
CA SER A 188 4.87 5.58 1.49
C SER A 188 5.11 5.02 2.88
N ASP A 189 5.59 3.79 2.94
CA ASP A 189 6.03 3.11 4.14
C ASP A 189 7.55 2.91 4.13
N TRP A 190 8.18 3.03 5.30
CA TRP A 190 9.61 2.88 5.48
C TRP A 190 9.90 1.93 6.64
N THR A 191 10.88 1.05 6.48
CA THR A 191 11.43 0.27 7.57
C THR A 191 12.96 0.34 7.57
N ASP A 192 13.55 0.35 8.77
CA ASP A 192 14.99 0.22 8.95
C ASP A 192 15.46 -1.24 8.82
N GLU A 193 14.55 -2.18 8.78
CA GLU A 193 14.88 -3.59 8.56
C GLU A 193 15.14 -3.86 7.07
N ASP A 194 16.14 -4.69 6.77
CA ASP A 194 16.42 -5.16 5.43
C ASP A 194 15.17 -5.85 4.83
N PRO A 195 14.61 -5.36 3.71
CA PRO A 195 13.38 -5.90 3.15
C PRO A 195 13.47 -7.37 2.70
N HIS A 196 14.67 -7.88 2.38
CA HIS A 196 14.86 -9.31 2.15
C HIS A 196 14.70 -10.15 3.42
N ARG A 197 15.09 -9.59 4.58
CA ARG A 197 14.82 -10.22 5.88
C ARG A 197 13.34 -10.16 6.23
N VAL A 198 12.68 -9.05 5.95
CA VAL A 198 11.23 -8.90 6.12
C VAL A 198 10.51 -10.00 5.33
N MET A 199 10.78 -10.11 4.03
CA MET A 199 10.20 -11.14 3.17
C MET A 199 10.51 -12.57 3.67
N SER A 200 11.73 -12.82 4.14
CA SER A 200 12.10 -14.12 4.67
C SER A 200 11.32 -14.49 5.92
N LYS A 201 11.03 -13.52 6.80
CA LYS A 201 10.21 -13.74 8.00
C LYS A 201 8.75 -14.00 7.64
N LEU A 202 8.16 -13.23 6.72
CA LEU A 202 6.80 -13.45 6.23
C LEU A 202 6.64 -14.83 5.59
N LYS A 203 7.65 -15.30 4.84
CA LYS A 203 7.67 -16.67 4.28
C LYS A 203 7.82 -17.78 5.32
N MET A 204 8.35 -17.48 6.48
CA MET A 204 8.42 -18.44 7.60
C MET A 204 7.15 -18.42 8.43
N GLN A 205 6.58 -17.25 8.64
CA GLN A 205 5.40 -17.01 9.45
C GLN A 205 4.71 -15.75 8.91
N SER A 206 3.58 -15.90 8.24
CA SER A 206 2.89 -14.81 7.54
C SER A 206 2.46 -13.67 8.49
N ASP A 207 2.06 -13.99 9.71
CA ASP A 207 1.65 -13.03 10.74
C ASP A 207 2.79 -12.57 11.68
N TYR A 208 4.06 -12.70 11.24
CA TYR A 208 5.24 -12.37 12.05
C TYR A 208 5.23 -10.92 12.57
N TYR A 209 4.72 -9.98 11.78
CA TYR A 209 4.65 -8.55 12.13
C TYR A 209 3.28 -8.12 12.67
N ASN A 210 2.36 -9.06 12.88
CA ASN A 210 1.11 -8.80 13.57
C ASN A 210 1.32 -8.82 15.09
N PHE A 211 1.53 -7.65 15.69
CA PHE A 211 1.69 -7.49 17.14
C PHE A 211 0.34 -7.36 17.88
N ASN A 212 -0.78 -7.42 17.18
CA ASN A 212 -2.13 -7.36 17.74
C ASN A 212 -2.81 -8.75 17.80
N GLN A 213 -2.03 -9.81 17.85
CA GLN A 213 -2.57 -11.17 17.92
C GLN A 213 -3.48 -11.36 19.12
N PRO A 214 -4.61 -12.13 18.99
CA PRO A 214 -5.52 -12.39 20.08
C PRO A 214 -4.84 -13.02 21.27
N THR A 215 -5.07 -12.47 22.45
CA THR A 215 -4.48 -12.92 23.72
C THR A 215 -5.37 -13.88 24.48
N VAL A 216 -4.84 -14.48 25.54
CA VAL A 216 -5.64 -15.28 26.50
C VAL A 216 -6.74 -14.43 27.16
N ALA A 217 -6.50 -13.13 27.37
CA ALA A 217 -7.52 -12.23 27.90
C ALA A 217 -8.67 -12.02 26.89
N ASP A 218 -8.37 -11.99 25.60
CA ASP A 218 -9.39 -11.91 24.55
C ASP A 218 -10.24 -13.19 24.52
N PHE A 219 -9.62 -14.36 24.73
CA PHE A 219 -10.36 -15.61 24.87
C PHE A 219 -11.41 -15.55 25.99
N PHE A 220 -11.01 -15.12 27.19
CA PHE A 220 -11.97 -15.01 28.30
C PHE A 220 -13.05 -13.95 28.06
N ARG A 221 -12.71 -12.89 27.33
CA ARG A 221 -13.69 -11.89 26.91
C ARG A 221 -14.71 -12.47 25.94
N ASP A 222 -14.27 -13.27 24.95
CA ASP A 222 -15.14 -13.97 24.02
C ASP A 222 -16.02 -14.99 24.74
N VAL A 223 -15.45 -15.78 25.67
CA VAL A 223 -16.22 -16.71 26.51
C VAL A 223 -17.30 -15.98 27.30
N SER A 224 -17.01 -14.78 27.81
CA SER A 224 -18.01 -13.98 28.54
C SER A 224 -19.14 -13.47 27.66
N LYS A 225 -18.89 -13.27 26.35
CA LYS A 225 -19.87 -12.73 25.38
C LYS A 225 -20.66 -13.84 24.68
N GLU A 226 -19.98 -14.87 24.23
CA GLU A 226 -20.45 -15.87 23.28
C GLU A 226 -20.58 -17.28 23.94
N GLY A 227 -20.16 -17.41 25.21
CA GLY A 227 -20.03 -18.70 25.89
C GLY A 227 -18.80 -19.48 25.44
N LEU A 228 -18.43 -20.51 26.20
CA LEU A 228 -17.24 -21.33 25.93
C LEU A 228 -17.31 -22.00 24.55
N SER A 229 -18.47 -22.56 24.18
CA SER A 229 -18.67 -23.24 22.89
C SER A 229 -18.50 -22.26 21.70
N GLY A 230 -19.07 -21.06 21.78
CA GLY A 230 -18.96 -20.04 20.75
C GLY A 230 -17.50 -19.56 20.59
N ALA A 231 -16.84 -19.25 21.71
CA ALA A 231 -15.45 -18.82 21.71
C ALA A 231 -14.47 -19.88 21.16
N LEU A 232 -14.75 -21.17 21.39
CA LEU A 232 -13.94 -22.26 20.81
C LEU A 232 -14.22 -22.43 19.30
N ALA A 233 -15.51 -22.44 18.91
CA ALA A 233 -15.89 -22.58 17.51
C ALA A 233 -15.31 -21.46 16.63
N LYS A 234 -15.33 -20.22 17.12
CA LYS A 234 -14.73 -19.07 16.45
C LYS A 234 -13.23 -19.28 16.20
N ARG A 235 -12.48 -19.72 17.19
CA ARG A 235 -11.04 -19.99 17.06
C ARG A 235 -10.74 -21.16 16.14
N GLU A 236 -11.53 -22.23 16.24
CA GLU A 236 -11.39 -23.38 15.36
C GLU A 236 -11.59 -22.98 13.89
N MET A 237 -12.57 -22.15 13.61
CA MET A 237 -12.86 -21.64 12.28
C MET A 237 -11.66 -20.82 11.71
N TRP A 238 -11.14 -19.85 12.45
CA TRP A 238 -9.96 -19.07 12.02
C TRP A 238 -8.72 -19.95 11.85
N ASN A 239 -8.53 -20.94 12.73
CA ASN A 239 -7.44 -21.91 12.61
C ASN A 239 -7.58 -22.79 11.36
N GLN A 240 -8.80 -23.19 11.00
CA GLN A 240 -9.04 -23.96 9.77
C GLN A 240 -8.73 -23.14 8.51
N MET A 241 -9.03 -21.84 8.52
CA MET A 241 -8.67 -20.89 7.46
C MET A 241 -7.18 -20.53 7.48
N ARG A 242 -6.42 -20.91 8.52
CA ARG A 242 -5.02 -20.53 8.73
C ARG A 242 -4.80 -19.01 8.68
N MET A 243 -5.76 -18.26 9.17
CA MET A 243 -5.78 -16.79 9.18
C MET A 243 -5.91 -16.27 10.59
N ASN A 244 -5.46 -15.03 10.77
CA ASN A 244 -5.64 -14.30 12.01
C ASN A 244 -6.58 -13.11 11.75
N PRO A 245 -7.71 -12.97 12.46
CA PRO A 245 -8.67 -11.89 12.22
C PRO A 245 -8.10 -10.48 12.46
N THR A 246 -6.97 -10.37 13.13
CA THR A 246 -6.31 -9.08 13.39
C THR A 246 -5.16 -8.78 12.44
N ASP A 247 -4.88 -9.67 11.48
CA ASP A 247 -3.82 -9.50 10.49
C ASP A 247 -4.37 -8.78 9.26
N LEU A 248 -4.54 -7.46 9.39
CA LEU A 248 -5.08 -6.58 8.34
C LEU A 248 -3.98 -5.96 7.47
N ALA A 249 -2.73 -6.10 7.89
CA ALA A 249 -1.58 -5.54 7.18
C ALA A 249 -0.35 -6.36 7.53
N ASP A 250 0.12 -7.19 6.64
CA ASP A 250 1.28 -8.09 6.84
C ASP A 250 2.44 -7.44 7.61
N ILE A 251 2.62 -6.12 7.44
CA ILE A 251 3.60 -5.32 8.19
C ILE A 251 2.89 -4.10 8.78
N SER A 252 2.87 -4.02 10.10
CA SER A 252 2.17 -2.98 10.85
C SER A 252 3.03 -1.73 11.11
N GLY A 253 2.40 -0.64 11.57
CA GLY A 253 3.07 0.60 11.98
C GLY A 253 4.00 0.45 13.19
N TYR A 254 4.05 -0.71 13.84
CA TYR A 254 5.10 -1.02 14.82
C TYR A 254 6.46 -1.27 14.16
N THR A 255 6.46 -1.64 12.88
CA THR A 255 7.65 -1.89 12.06
C THR A 255 7.85 -0.79 11.03
N TYR A 256 6.76 -0.26 10.47
CA TYR A 256 6.81 0.81 9.50
C TYR A 256 6.77 2.20 10.13
N THR A 257 7.49 3.13 9.51
CA THR A 257 7.30 4.57 9.63
C THR A 257 6.62 5.06 8.35
N TYR A 258 5.42 5.62 8.48
CA TYR A 258 4.67 6.13 7.34
C TYR A 258 5.11 7.54 6.99
N LEU A 259 5.29 7.80 5.69
CA LEU A 259 5.80 9.07 5.17
C LEU A 259 4.77 9.73 4.26
N MET A 260 4.76 11.05 4.27
CA MET A 260 4.05 11.86 3.28
C MET A 260 5.07 12.75 2.57
N ASN A 261 5.24 12.58 1.25
CA ASN A 261 6.27 13.26 0.47
C ASN A 261 7.67 13.12 1.07
N GLY A 262 8.01 11.93 1.60
CA GLY A 262 9.29 11.66 2.25
C GLY A 262 9.46 12.27 3.64
N VAL A 263 8.40 12.85 4.22
CA VAL A 263 8.41 13.49 5.53
C VAL A 263 7.66 12.64 6.54
N THR A 264 8.27 12.41 7.72
CA THR A 264 7.65 11.69 8.82
C THR A 264 6.48 12.47 9.42
N PRO A 265 5.57 11.84 10.18
CA PRO A 265 4.49 12.55 10.87
C PRO A 265 4.99 13.68 11.78
N ALA A 266 6.15 13.52 12.42
CA ALA A 266 6.78 14.56 13.23
C ALA A 266 7.28 15.74 12.39
N GLY A 267 7.81 15.45 11.20
CA GLY A 267 8.30 16.49 10.27
C GLY A 267 7.18 17.32 9.64
N ASN A 268 5.98 16.77 9.54
CA ASN A 268 4.75 17.46 9.11
C ASN A 268 4.87 18.23 7.80
N TRP A 269 4.84 17.55 6.66
CA TRP A 269 4.79 18.20 5.35
C TRP A 269 3.69 19.30 5.31
N THR A 270 3.97 20.43 4.67
CA THR A 270 3.03 21.56 4.65
C THR A 270 2.83 22.10 3.23
N GLY A 271 1.56 22.12 2.80
CA GLY A 271 1.11 22.82 1.58
C GLY A 271 0.44 24.14 1.92
N LEU A 272 0.89 25.24 1.29
CA LEU A 272 0.35 26.58 1.55
C LEU A 272 -0.74 26.94 0.53
N PHE A 273 -1.81 27.57 0.99
CA PHE A 273 -2.91 28.02 0.14
C PHE A 273 -3.41 29.43 0.54
N ARG A 274 -4.27 30.02 -0.28
CA ARG A 274 -5.05 31.20 0.06
C ARG A 274 -6.50 30.79 0.31
N SER A 275 -7.15 31.40 1.29
CA SER A 275 -8.55 31.10 1.61
C SER A 275 -9.44 31.19 0.37
N GLY A 276 -10.23 30.15 0.14
CA GLY A 276 -11.13 30.04 -1.01
C GLY A 276 -10.49 29.55 -2.31
N GLU A 277 -9.15 29.34 -2.37
CA GLU A 277 -8.51 28.66 -3.51
C GLU A 277 -9.06 27.23 -3.62
N LYS A 278 -9.31 26.80 -4.86
CA LYS A 278 -9.52 25.39 -5.18
C LYS A 278 -8.16 24.70 -5.31
N LEU A 279 -7.90 23.77 -4.41
CA LEU A 279 -6.67 22.98 -4.44
C LEU A 279 -6.94 21.62 -5.07
N ARG A 280 -6.11 21.22 -6.04
CA ARG A 280 -6.06 19.85 -6.54
C ARG A 280 -4.98 19.11 -5.76
N LEU A 281 -5.37 18.10 -5.02
CA LEU A 281 -4.44 17.19 -4.35
C LEU A 281 -4.35 15.91 -5.19
N ARG A 282 -3.15 15.62 -5.69
CA ARG A 282 -2.83 14.40 -6.44
C ARG A 282 -2.31 13.38 -5.44
N LEU A 283 -3.20 12.54 -4.94
CA LEU A 283 -2.91 11.52 -3.94
C LEU A 283 -2.31 10.30 -4.64
N ILE A 284 -1.17 9.82 -4.17
CA ILE A 284 -0.48 8.64 -4.70
C ILE A 284 -0.12 7.74 -3.53
N ASN A 285 -0.53 6.48 -3.55
CA ASN A 285 -0.04 5.50 -2.59
C ASN A 285 1.10 4.70 -3.21
N SER A 286 2.33 5.04 -2.87
CA SER A 286 3.55 4.32 -3.23
C SER A 286 4.13 3.50 -2.06
N GLY A 287 3.29 3.13 -1.09
CA GLY A 287 3.65 2.16 -0.07
C GLY A 287 3.86 0.78 -0.69
N ALA A 288 4.85 0.03 -0.22
CA ALA A 288 5.11 -1.32 -0.73
C ALA A 288 4.04 -2.32 -0.28
N MET A 289 3.36 -2.07 0.86
CA MET A 289 2.35 -2.97 1.41
C MET A 289 1.16 -2.26 2.06
N THR A 290 1.28 -0.97 2.39
CA THR A 290 0.32 -0.29 3.26
C THR A 290 -0.88 0.24 2.49
N PHE A 291 -2.07 -0.16 2.90
CA PHE A 291 -3.32 0.53 2.56
C PHE A 291 -3.51 1.72 3.51
N PHE A 292 -3.86 2.88 2.94
CA PHE A 292 -4.11 4.09 3.70
C PHE A 292 -5.56 4.52 3.61
N ASP A 293 -6.17 4.83 4.77
CA ASP A 293 -7.46 5.53 4.84
C ASP A 293 -7.18 7.02 5.00
N VAL A 294 -7.47 7.77 3.95
CA VAL A 294 -7.10 9.19 3.80
C VAL A 294 -8.30 10.08 4.04
N ARG A 295 -8.17 11.04 4.95
CA ARG A 295 -9.18 12.07 5.22
C ARG A 295 -8.56 13.42 5.55
N ILE A 296 -9.34 14.47 5.41
CA ILE A 296 -8.98 15.83 5.81
C ILE A 296 -10.09 16.35 6.72
N PRO A 297 -10.00 16.19 8.04
CA PRO A 297 -11.05 16.62 8.96
C PRO A 297 -11.46 18.06 8.75
N GLY A 298 -12.78 18.30 8.62
CA GLY A 298 -13.35 19.63 8.35
C GLY A 298 -13.37 20.03 6.87
N LEU A 299 -12.83 19.24 5.94
CA LEU A 299 -12.93 19.44 4.50
C LEU A 299 -13.51 18.21 3.81
N LYS A 300 -14.45 18.45 2.88
CA LYS A 300 -14.86 17.44 1.91
C LYS A 300 -13.83 17.36 0.78
N MET A 301 -13.63 16.17 0.27
CA MET A 301 -12.80 15.88 -0.89
C MET A 301 -13.72 15.55 -2.06
N THR A 302 -13.64 16.30 -3.15
CA THR A 302 -14.35 15.95 -4.40
C THR A 302 -13.39 15.16 -5.27
N VAL A 303 -13.59 13.87 -5.38
CA VAL A 303 -12.81 12.97 -6.27
C VAL A 303 -13.18 13.32 -7.70
N VAL A 304 -12.17 13.58 -8.52
CA VAL A 304 -12.32 14.00 -9.94
C VAL A 304 -11.52 13.11 -10.89
N GLN A 305 -10.58 12.32 -10.38
CA GLN A 305 -9.78 11.38 -11.15
C GLN A 305 -9.41 10.18 -10.28
N ALA A 306 -9.41 8.99 -10.85
CA ALA A 306 -8.96 7.74 -10.24
C ALA A 306 -8.05 7.00 -11.25
N ASP A 307 -6.85 6.58 -10.81
CA ASP A 307 -5.84 5.90 -11.63
C ASP A 307 -5.61 6.56 -13.00
N GLY A 308 -5.48 7.88 -12.98
CA GLY A 308 -5.25 8.70 -14.17
C GLY A 308 -6.46 8.91 -15.07
N GLN A 309 -7.65 8.37 -14.73
CA GLN A 309 -8.87 8.54 -15.52
C GLN A 309 -9.81 9.57 -14.86
N ASP A 310 -10.35 10.49 -15.66
CA ASP A 310 -11.37 11.43 -15.21
C ASP A 310 -12.65 10.67 -14.84
N VAL A 311 -13.16 10.94 -13.63
CA VAL A 311 -14.41 10.36 -13.13
C VAL A 311 -15.46 11.46 -12.90
N GLU A 312 -16.73 11.08 -12.95
CA GLU A 312 -17.82 11.96 -12.51
C GLU A 312 -17.54 12.37 -11.07
N PRO A 313 -17.62 13.68 -10.73
CA PRO A 313 -17.22 14.17 -9.42
C PRO A 313 -18.00 13.55 -8.27
N VAL A 314 -17.32 13.01 -7.29
CA VAL A 314 -17.91 12.42 -6.08
C VAL A 314 -17.36 13.10 -4.84
N GLU A 315 -18.24 13.64 -3.99
CA GLU A 315 -17.87 14.26 -2.72
C GLU A 315 -17.85 13.24 -1.57
N VAL A 316 -16.71 13.14 -0.90
CA VAL A 316 -16.48 12.15 0.18
C VAL A 316 -15.75 12.78 1.38
N ASP A 317 -15.81 12.10 2.52
CA ASP A 317 -15.05 12.44 3.71
C ASP A 317 -13.73 11.65 3.79
N GLU A 318 -13.71 10.43 3.25
CA GLU A 318 -12.60 9.49 3.40
C GLU A 318 -12.45 8.62 2.16
N ILE A 319 -11.20 8.26 1.86
CA ILE A 319 -10.82 7.40 0.73
C ILE A 319 -9.90 6.31 1.26
N ARG A 320 -10.24 5.04 1.07
CA ARG A 320 -9.28 3.95 1.20
C ARG A 320 -8.47 3.86 -0.07
N MET A 321 -7.15 3.96 0.07
CA MET A 321 -6.21 3.84 -1.04
C MET A 321 -5.43 2.53 -0.92
N GLY A 322 -5.63 1.64 -1.87
CA GLY A 322 -4.79 0.46 -2.05
C GLY A 322 -3.38 0.85 -2.49
N VAL A 323 -2.45 -0.11 -2.40
CA VAL A 323 -1.10 0.07 -2.96
C VAL A 323 -1.21 0.35 -4.46
N ALA A 324 -0.40 1.29 -4.94
CA ALA A 324 -0.33 1.75 -6.32
C ALA A 324 -1.50 2.63 -6.81
N GLU A 325 -2.59 2.77 -6.08
CA GLU A 325 -3.72 3.62 -6.48
C GLU A 325 -3.38 5.11 -6.46
N THR A 326 -3.98 5.84 -7.39
CA THR A 326 -3.91 7.30 -7.46
C THR A 326 -5.31 7.92 -7.50
N TYR A 327 -5.51 9.01 -6.76
CA TYR A 327 -6.75 9.81 -6.80
C TYR A 327 -6.42 11.28 -6.87
N ASP A 328 -7.11 12.01 -7.74
CA ASP A 328 -7.09 13.47 -7.69
C ASP A 328 -8.36 13.98 -7.03
N VAL A 329 -8.19 14.81 -6.02
CA VAL A 329 -9.30 15.41 -5.29
C VAL A 329 -9.22 16.93 -5.31
N ILE A 330 -10.38 17.59 -5.39
CA ILE A 330 -10.51 19.03 -5.22
C ILE A 330 -11.00 19.31 -3.80
N VAL A 331 -10.30 20.23 -3.12
CA VAL A 331 -10.72 20.77 -1.83
C VAL A 331 -10.72 22.30 -1.88
N THR A 332 -11.59 22.94 -1.09
CA THR A 332 -11.68 24.41 -1.01
C THR A 332 -11.59 24.83 0.45
N PRO A 333 -10.34 24.97 0.97
CA PRO A 333 -10.13 25.30 2.37
C PRO A 333 -10.45 26.76 2.68
N LYS A 334 -10.89 27.01 3.92
CA LYS A 334 -11.09 28.34 4.50
C LYS A 334 -9.80 28.89 5.12
N ASP A 335 -9.83 30.06 5.78
CA ASP A 335 -8.65 30.67 6.44
C ASP A 335 -8.31 29.97 7.77
N GLU A 336 -8.11 28.66 7.72
CA GLU A 336 -7.69 27.84 8.86
C GLU A 336 -6.77 26.69 8.39
N ALA A 337 -6.03 26.06 9.30
CA ALA A 337 -5.17 24.93 8.95
C ALA A 337 -5.95 23.61 9.02
N TYR A 338 -5.63 22.69 8.12
CA TYR A 338 -6.23 21.35 8.04
C TYR A 338 -5.15 20.27 8.03
N THR A 339 -5.40 19.16 8.71
CA THR A 339 -4.52 17.99 8.66
C THR A 339 -4.95 17.07 7.53
N ILE A 340 -4.06 16.79 6.58
CA ILE A 340 -4.18 15.62 5.72
C ILE A 340 -3.74 14.44 6.58
N PHE A 341 -4.63 13.49 6.82
CA PHE A 341 -4.42 12.36 7.70
C PHE A 341 -4.63 11.06 6.95
N ALA A 342 -3.60 10.23 6.89
CA ALA A 342 -3.60 8.94 6.21
C ALA A 342 -3.21 7.85 7.20
N GLN A 343 -4.20 7.20 7.81
CA GLN A 343 -3.97 6.09 8.75
C GLN A 343 -3.82 4.78 8.00
N SER A 344 -2.98 3.88 8.52
CA SER A 344 -2.91 2.51 8.00
C SER A 344 -4.20 1.74 8.27
N MET A 345 -4.54 0.80 7.39
CA MET A 345 -5.77 0.01 7.49
C MET A 345 -5.88 -0.74 8.83
N ASP A 346 -4.76 -1.19 9.39
CA ASP A 346 -4.68 -1.86 10.70
C ASP A 346 -4.69 -0.92 11.91
N ARG A 347 -4.75 0.40 11.69
CA ARG A 347 -4.80 1.46 12.72
C ARG A 347 -3.56 1.57 13.61
N THR A 348 -2.43 0.97 13.23
CA THR A 348 -1.20 0.97 14.04
C THR A 348 -0.33 2.20 13.83
N GLY A 349 -0.59 3.01 12.79
CA GLY A 349 0.14 4.23 12.52
C GLY A 349 -0.49 5.10 11.43
N PHE A 350 0.16 6.20 11.10
CA PHE A 350 -0.34 7.14 10.08
C PHE A 350 0.78 7.97 9.45
N ALA A 351 0.56 8.43 8.23
CA ALA A 351 1.25 9.57 7.64
C ALA A 351 0.39 10.82 7.82
N ARG A 352 1.01 12.01 7.89
CA ARG A 352 0.28 13.28 7.95
C ARG A 352 1.01 14.43 7.28
N GLY A 353 0.22 15.43 6.89
CA GLY A 353 0.68 16.75 6.47
C GLY A 353 -0.33 17.82 6.87
N THR A 354 0.02 19.06 6.62
CA THR A 354 -0.83 20.21 6.91
C THR A 354 -1.10 21.02 5.65
N LEU A 355 -2.36 21.37 5.40
CA LEU A 355 -2.72 22.46 4.51
C LEU A 355 -2.91 23.71 5.36
N ALA A 356 -2.22 24.80 5.04
CA ALA A 356 -2.23 26.01 5.86
C ALA A 356 -2.28 27.30 5.02
N PRO A 357 -3.03 28.32 5.44
CA PRO A 357 -3.03 29.61 4.76
C PRO A 357 -1.72 30.39 5.00
N ARG A 358 -0.97 30.07 6.04
CA ARG A 358 0.30 30.71 6.40
C ARG A 358 1.30 29.69 6.95
N ALA A 359 2.57 29.87 6.67
CA ALA A 359 3.63 29.03 7.22
C ALA A 359 3.65 29.03 8.76
N GLY A 360 3.97 27.88 9.34
CA GLY A 360 4.02 27.68 10.80
C GLY A 360 2.66 27.39 11.45
N MET A 361 1.56 27.45 10.72
CA MET A 361 0.27 26.97 11.23
C MET A 361 0.21 25.44 11.17
N SER A 362 -0.49 24.87 12.14
CA SER A 362 -0.79 23.42 12.20
C SER A 362 -2.22 23.20 12.66
N ALA A 363 -2.78 22.06 12.31
CA ALA A 363 -4.09 21.63 12.78
C ALA A 363 -3.96 20.46 13.74
N ALA A 364 -5.02 20.18 14.50
CA ALA A 364 -5.09 19.02 15.36
C ALA A 364 -4.90 17.73 14.54
N VAL A 365 -4.08 16.81 15.05
CA VAL A 365 -3.91 15.48 14.46
C VAL A 365 -4.98 14.57 15.03
N PRO A 366 -5.83 13.95 14.20
CA PRO A 366 -6.80 12.99 14.69
C PRO A 366 -6.12 11.80 15.39
N ALA A 367 -6.79 11.19 16.35
CA ALA A 367 -6.44 9.84 16.75
C ALA A 367 -6.74 8.87 15.60
N THR A 368 -5.99 7.76 15.52
CA THR A 368 -6.37 6.64 14.66
C THR A 368 -7.71 6.08 15.11
N ASP A 369 -8.49 5.58 14.17
CA ASP A 369 -9.74 4.91 14.47
C ASP A 369 -9.46 3.62 15.28
N LYS A 370 -10.48 3.02 15.86
CA LYS A 370 -10.32 1.74 16.56
C LYS A 370 -10.05 0.64 15.54
N PRO A 371 -9.07 -0.25 15.82
CA PRO A 371 -8.90 -1.45 15.01
C PRO A 371 -10.17 -2.29 15.03
N GLU A 372 -10.61 -2.72 13.87
CA GLU A 372 -11.71 -3.65 13.68
C GLU A 372 -11.15 -4.94 13.11
N PRO A 373 -11.20 -6.06 13.84
CA PRO A 373 -10.75 -7.33 13.31
C PRO A 373 -11.70 -7.83 12.22
N LEU A 374 -11.17 -8.61 11.29
CA LEU A 374 -12.00 -9.29 10.28
C LEU A 374 -13.06 -10.15 10.96
N ASP A 375 -14.23 -10.16 10.39
CA ASP A 375 -15.31 -11.06 10.78
C ASP A 375 -15.70 -12.00 9.60
N MET A 376 -16.75 -12.80 9.79
CA MET A 376 -17.18 -13.74 8.76
C MET A 376 -17.88 -13.06 7.60
N GLU A 377 -18.47 -11.90 7.82
CA GLU A 377 -19.06 -11.10 6.76
C GLU A 377 -17.99 -10.51 5.86
N ASP A 378 -16.85 -10.10 6.42
CA ASP A 378 -15.68 -9.68 5.65
C ASP A 378 -15.13 -10.80 4.77
N MET A 379 -15.13 -12.04 5.28
CA MET A 379 -14.54 -13.19 4.60
C MET A 379 -15.49 -13.85 3.60
N MET A 380 -16.77 -13.98 3.94
CA MET A 380 -17.72 -14.77 3.15
C MET A 380 -18.82 -13.93 2.50
N GLY A 381 -19.02 -12.69 2.95
CA GLY A 381 -20.05 -11.78 2.48
C GLY A 381 -21.49 -12.25 2.77
N ASP A 382 -22.44 -11.54 2.17
CA ASP A 382 -23.84 -11.93 2.17
C ASP A 382 -24.02 -13.21 1.35
N MET A 383 -24.49 -14.26 1.98
CA MET A 383 -24.67 -15.59 1.40
C MET A 383 -25.90 -15.68 0.47
N THR A 384 -26.67 -14.60 0.29
CA THR A 384 -27.88 -14.59 -0.54
C THR A 384 -27.52 -14.43 -2.01
N GLY A 385 -27.79 -15.46 -2.82
CA GLY A 385 -27.64 -15.40 -4.28
C GLY A 385 -26.23 -15.68 -4.82
N VAL A 386 -25.33 -16.19 -4.01
CA VAL A 386 -23.94 -16.44 -4.39
C VAL A 386 -23.80 -17.59 -5.38
N VAL A 387 -23.11 -17.34 -6.47
CA VAL A 387 -22.64 -18.39 -7.41
C VAL A 387 -21.30 -18.91 -6.90
N ARG A 388 -21.20 -20.21 -6.65
CA ARG A 388 -19.92 -20.83 -6.26
C ARG A 388 -18.94 -20.80 -7.44
N ALA A 389 -17.70 -20.41 -7.16
CA ALA A 389 -16.60 -20.52 -8.12
C ALA A 389 -16.33 -21.98 -8.49
N ARG A 390 -15.88 -22.21 -9.72
CA ARG A 390 -15.48 -23.55 -10.20
C ARG A 390 -13.98 -23.65 -10.21
N HIS A 391 -13.42 -24.44 -9.31
CA HIS A 391 -11.98 -24.59 -9.15
C HIS A 391 -11.37 -25.65 -10.06
N ALA A 392 -10.22 -25.33 -10.63
CA ALA A 392 -9.39 -26.28 -11.36
C ALA A 392 -8.73 -27.28 -10.39
N ARG A 393 -8.29 -28.44 -10.90
CA ARG A 393 -7.58 -29.44 -10.06
C ARG A 393 -6.29 -28.91 -9.46
N THR A 394 -5.65 -27.97 -10.10
CA THR A 394 -4.42 -27.29 -9.65
C THR A 394 -4.63 -26.47 -8.38
N GLU A 395 -5.83 -25.98 -8.16
CA GLU A 395 -6.18 -25.19 -6.97
C GLU A 395 -6.38 -26.04 -5.70
N TYR A 396 -6.23 -27.34 -5.79
CA TYR A 396 -6.25 -28.29 -4.65
C TYR A 396 -4.88 -28.87 -4.35
N GLY A 397 -3.80 -28.26 -4.89
CA GLY A 397 -2.43 -28.69 -4.64
C GLY A 397 -1.89 -28.23 -3.28
N SER A 398 -0.73 -28.75 -2.90
CA SER A 398 -0.06 -28.43 -1.62
C SER A 398 0.41 -26.96 -1.52
N GLY A 399 0.44 -26.24 -2.64
CA GLY A 399 0.77 -24.81 -2.69
C GLY A 399 -0.43 -23.90 -2.50
N THR A 400 -1.64 -24.46 -2.35
CA THR A 400 -2.89 -23.69 -2.26
C THR A 400 -3.70 -24.16 -1.04
N ASP A 401 -3.80 -23.34 -0.04
CA ASP A 401 -4.71 -23.55 1.10
C ASP A 401 -5.80 -22.47 1.17
N MET A 402 -5.62 -21.37 0.41
CA MET A 402 -6.62 -20.30 0.26
C MET A 402 -7.04 -20.15 -1.21
N ARG A 403 -8.35 -20.11 -1.40
CA ARG A 403 -9.03 -19.83 -2.66
C ARG A 403 -10.41 -19.26 -2.38
N VAL A 404 -10.95 -18.51 -3.29
CA VAL A 404 -12.28 -17.91 -3.17
C VAL A 404 -13.36 -18.88 -3.67
N ASP A 405 -14.05 -19.53 -2.75
CA ASP A 405 -15.16 -20.44 -3.10
C ASP A 405 -16.45 -19.67 -3.46
N MET A 406 -16.62 -18.46 -2.91
CA MET A 406 -17.83 -17.63 -3.07
C MET A 406 -17.46 -16.18 -3.36
N PRO A 407 -17.15 -15.84 -4.63
CA PRO A 407 -16.76 -14.47 -5.00
C PRO A 407 -17.90 -13.48 -4.79
N ARG A 408 -17.54 -12.27 -4.37
CA ARG A 408 -18.46 -11.15 -4.15
C ARG A 408 -18.39 -10.15 -5.30
N VAL A 409 -19.50 -9.41 -5.50
CA VAL A 409 -19.62 -8.38 -6.54
C VAL A 409 -20.10 -7.04 -5.95
N ASN A 410 -20.07 -6.84 -4.63
CA ASN A 410 -20.51 -5.61 -4.00
C ASN A 410 -19.41 -4.55 -4.07
N LEU A 411 -19.47 -3.69 -5.08
CA LEU A 411 -18.55 -2.57 -5.26
C LEU A 411 -18.89 -1.37 -4.37
N ASP A 412 -19.97 -1.43 -3.61
CA ASP A 412 -20.49 -0.38 -2.72
C ASP A 412 -20.06 -0.56 -1.25
N ASP A 413 -19.32 -1.62 -0.93
CA ASP A 413 -18.77 -1.83 0.40
C ASP A 413 -17.45 -1.06 0.59
N PRO A 414 -17.36 -0.14 1.58
CA PRO A 414 -16.12 0.58 1.85
C PRO A 414 -15.03 -0.29 2.50
N GLY A 415 -15.39 -1.50 2.96
CA GLY A 415 -14.49 -2.46 3.59
C GLY A 415 -14.35 -2.32 5.11
N VAL A 416 -13.63 -3.28 5.70
CA VAL A 416 -13.43 -3.39 7.15
C VAL A 416 -12.92 -2.09 7.78
N GLY A 417 -13.50 -1.72 8.92
CA GLY A 417 -13.14 -0.51 9.67
C GLY A 417 -13.59 0.81 9.05
N LEU A 418 -14.35 0.77 7.95
CA LEU A 418 -14.91 1.96 7.30
C LEU A 418 -16.44 1.96 7.23
N ARG A 419 -17.07 0.79 7.45
CA ARG A 419 -18.52 0.70 7.56
C ARG A 419 -18.99 1.44 8.82
N ASP A 420 -20.11 2.13 8.73
CA ASP A 420 -20.78 2.82 9.87
C ASP A 420 -19.88 3.73 10.72
N ASN A 421 -18.78 4.22 10.16
CA ASN A 421 -17.82 5.10 10.85
C ASN A 421 -18.31 6.58 10.92
N GLY A 422 -19.50 6.86 10.41
CA GLY A 422 -20.10 8.20 10.38
C GLY A 422 -19.54 9.12 9.30
N ARG A 423 -18.71 8.62 8.38
CA ARG A 423 -18.11 9.35 7.26
C ARG A 423 -18.64 8.80 5.93
N ARG A 424 -18.74 9.66 4.92
CA ARG A 424 -18.97 9.22 3.54
C ARG A 424 -17.66 8.74 2.96
N VAL A 425 -17.49 7.44 2.85
CA VAL A 425 -16.31 6.80 2.28
C VAL A 425 -16.51 6.58 0.78
N LEU A 426 -15.47 6.78 -0.02
CA LEU A 426 -15.46 6.43 -1.44
C LEU A 426 -15.54 4.91 -1.60
N THR A 427 -16.38 4.47 -2.53
CA THR A 427 -16.48 3.06 -2.94
C THR A 427 -16.25 2.93 -4.45
N TYR A 428 -15.93 1.74 -4.94
CA TYR A 428 -15.77 1.52 -6.38
C TYR A 428 -17.08 1.73 -7.15
N ALA A 429 -18.24 1.51 -6.50
CA ALA A 429 -19.55 1.78 -7.08
C ALA A 429 -19.81 3.28 -7.37
N ASP A 430 -19.07 4.16 -6.73
CA ASP A 430 -19.16 5.62 -6.96
C ASP A 430 -18.39 6.07 -8.22
N LEU A 431 -17.42 5.26 -8.69
CA LEU A 431 -16.50 5.66 -9.73
C LEU A 431 -17.07 5.39 -11.13
N HIS A 432 -17.41 6.43 -11.83
CA HIS A 432 -17.92 6.39 -13.21
C HIS A 432 -17.05 7.26 -14.12
N THR A 433 -16.54 6.69 -15.22
CA THR A 433 -15.76 7.44 -16.22
C THR A 433 -16.59 8.56 -16.83
N VAL A 434 -16.05 9.78 -16.90
CA VAL A 434 -16.69 10.92 -17.55
C VAL A 434 -16.96 10.58 -19.02
N GLY A 435 -18.22 10.77 -19.45
CA GLY A 435 -18.67 10.44 -20.81
C GLY A 435 -18.92 8.96 -21.06
N GLY A 436 -18.81 8.10 -20.04
CA GLY A 436 -19.09 6.66 -20.10
C GLY A 436 -17.89 5.83 -20.60
N PRO A 437 -18.10 4.54 -20.91
CA PRO A 437 -17.03 3.63 -21.25
C PRO A 437 -16.28 4.06 -22.52
N LEU A 438 -14.94 3.98 -22.48
CA LEU A 438 -14.06 4.31 -23.60
C LEU A 438 -14.28 3.41 -24.82
N ASP A 439 -14.61 2.14 -24.58
CA ASP A 439 -15.02 1.19 -25.62
C ASP A 439 -16.44 0.70 -25.32
N ARG A 440 -17.36 0.99 -26.23
CA ARG A 440 -18.80 0.64 -26.11
C ARG A 440 -19.14 -0.77 -26.59
N ARG A 441 -18.17 -1.52 -27.12
CA ARG A 441 -18.38 -2.91 -27.52
C ARG A 441 -18.63 -3.78 -26.29
N GLY A 442 -19.47 -4.81 -26.40
CA GLY A 442 -19.53 -5.86 -25.40
C GLY A 442 -18.27 -6.76 -25.45
N PRO A 443 -17.95 -7.49 -24.38
CA PRO A 443 -16.84 -8.44 -24.40
C PRO A 443 -17.13 -9.58 -25.41
N GLU A 444 -16.12 -9.91 -26.21
CA GLU A 444 -16.18 -11.02 -27.19
C GLU A 444 -15.84 -12.35 -26.52
N ARG A 445 -15.06 -12.29 -25.42
CA ARG A 445 -14.61 -13.44 -24.64
C ARG A 445 -14.45 -13.04 -23.18
N GLU A 446 -14.62 -14.02 -22.29
CA GLU A 446 -14.34 -13.86 -20.86
C GLU A 446 -13.26 -14.86 -20.44
N ILE A 447 -12.38 -14.42 -19.52
CA ILE A 447 -11.39 -15.25 -18.84
C ILE A 447 -11.59 -15.05 -17.36
N GLU A 448 -11.75 -16.14 -16.63
CA GLU A 448 -11.83 -16.18 -15.18
C GLU A 448 -10.49 -16.66 -14.62
N LEU A 449 -9.93 -15.93 -13.66
CA LEU A 449 -8.66 -16.21 -13.02
C LEU A 449 -8.84 -16.13 -11.51
N HIS A 450 -8.40 -17.16 -10.80
CA HIS A 450 -8.48 -17.22 -9.34
C HIS A 450 -7.13 -16.88 -8.71
N LEU A 451 -7.07 -15.83 -7.92
CA LEU A 451 -5.94 -15.59 -7.05
C LEU A 451 -6.00 -16.62 -5.93
N THR A 452 -4.96 -17.41 -5.82
CA THR A 452 -4.85 -18.49 -4.85
C THR A 452 -3.54 -18.33 -4.07
N GLY A 453 -3.49 -18.86 -2.86
CA GLY A 453 -2.31 -18.68 -2.02
C GLY A 453 -2.10 -19.79 -1.01
N ASN A 454 -0.92 -19.77 -0.40
CA ASN A 454 -0.63 -20.50 0.83
C ASN A 454 -0.28 -19.48 1.91
N MET A 455 -1.22 -19.25 2.82
CA MET A 455 -1.13 -18.20 3.83
C MET A 455 0.01 -18.46 4.84
N GLU A 456 0.27 -19.73 5.20
CA GLU A 456 1.39 -20.04 6.11
C GLU A 456 2.76 -19.82 5.47
N ARG A 457 2.85 -19.86 4.14
CA ARG A 457 4.10 -19.76 3.38
C ARG A 457 4.30 -18.44 2.68
N TYR A 458 3.30 -17.56 2.74
CA TYR A 458 3.31 -16.28 2.03
C TYR A 458 3.65 -16.49 0.54
N VAL A 459 2.88 -17.34 -0.12
CA VAL A 459 3.05 -17.73 -1.52
C VAL A 459 1.75 -17.51 -2.27
N TRP A 460 1.85 -16.88 -3.43
CA TRP A 460 0.71 -16.56 -4.29
C TRP A 460 0.82 -17.30 -5.62
N SER A 461 -0.34 -17.63 -6.17
CA SER A 461 -0.45 -18.28 -7.48
C SER A 461 -1.75 -17.84 -8.17
N ILE A 462 -1.87 -18.08 -9.47
CA ILE A 462 -3.13 -17.93 -10.21
C ILE A 462 -3.57 -19.31 -10.64
N ASP A 463 -4.82 -19.66 -10.37
CA ASP A 463 -5.41 -20.99 -10.62
C ASP A 463 -4.57 -22.12 -9.98
N GLY A 464 -3.93 -21.85 -8.84
CA GLY A 464 -3.04 -22.81 -8.16
C GLY A 464 -1.70 -23.04 -8.87
N VAL A 465 -1.35 -22.24 -9.88
CA VAL A 465 -0.12 -22.37 -10.68
C VAL A 465 0.83 -21.20 -10.39
N GLU A 466 2.05 -21.52 -9.94
CA GLU A 466 3.10 -20.52 -9.73
C GLU A 466 3.51 -19.87 -11.05
N PHE A 467 3.88 -18.57 -11.03
CA PHE A 467 4.27 -17.80 -12.20
C PHE A 467 5.29 -18.55 -13.11
N GLY A 468 6.37 -19.08 -12.53
CA GLY A 468 7.41 -19.77 -13.29
C GLY A 468 7.02 -21.11 -13.93
N LYS A 469 5.82 -21.61 -13.62
CA LYS A 469 5.25 -22.86 -14.17
C LYS A 469 4.02 -22.63 -15.03
N SER A 470 3.55 -21.39 -15.13
CA SER A 470 2.36 -21.04 -15.88
C SER A 470 2.63 -20.91 -17.37
N THR A 471 1.60 -21.10 -18.17
CA THR A 471 1.61 -20.76 -19.59
C THR A 471 1.04 -19.35 -19.78
N PRO A 472 1.55 -18.56 -20.75
CA PRO A 472 1.00 -17.23 -21.03
C PRO A 472 -0.47 -17.29 -21.43
N ILE A 473 -1.25 -16.33 -20.95
CA ILE A 473 -2.63 -16.12 -21.36
C ILE A 473 -2.62 -15.24 -22.62
N HIS A 474 -3.12 -15.77 -23.74
CA HIS A 474 -3.07 -15.06 -25.02
C HIS A 474 -4.30 -14.18 -25.24
N PHE A 475 -4.03 -12.90 -25.52
CA PHE A 475 -5.02 -11.93 -25.99
C PHE A 475 -4.83 -11.68 -27.49
N ARG A 476 -5.91 -11.44 -28.21
CA ARG A 476 -5.86 -11.05 -29.61
C ARG A 476 -5.86 -9.53 -29.74
N HIS A 477 -5.08 -9.01 -30.67
CA HIS A 477 -5.09 -7.57 -30.94
C HIS A 477 -6.51 -7.10 -31.30
N ASN A 478 -6.97 -5.99 -30.69
CA ASN A 478 -8.33 -5.44 -30.82
C ASN A 478 -9.47 -6.31 -30.26
N GLU A 479 -9.19 -7.42 -29.61
CA GLU A 479 -10.21 -8.19 -28.89
C GLU A 479 -10.74 -7.37 -27.69
N ARG A 480 -12.06 -7.33 -27.53
CA ARG A 480 -12.69 -6.85 -26.30
C ARG A 480 -12.81 -8.02 -25.32
N LEU A 481 -11.90 -8.09 -24.38
CA LEU A 481 -11.81 -9.16 -23.40
C LEU A 481 -12.30 -8.69 -22.02
N ARG A 482 -13.10 -9.52 -21.36
CA ARG A 482 -13.38 -9.39 -19.92
C ARG A 482 -12.48 -10.35 -19.16
N VAL A 483 -11.67 -9.83 -18.27
CA VAL A 483 -10.93 -10.64 -17.30
C VAL A 483 -11.62 -10.51 -15.95
N ILE A 484 -12.05 -11.63 -15.38
CA ILE A 484 -12.68 -11.71 -14.06
C ILE A 484 -11.62 -12.23 -13.11
N LEU A 485 -11.27 -11.44 -12.10
CA LEU A 485 -10.32 -11.80 -11.07
C LEU A 485 -11.08 -12.11 -9.78
N HIS A 486 -10.95 -13.34 -9.32
CA HIS A 486 -11.46 -13.75 -8.01
C HIS A 486 -10.34 -13.63 -6.98
N ASN A 487 -10.53 -12.73 -5.99
CA ASN A 487 -9.59 -12.47 -4.91
C ASN A 487 -10.28 -12.51 -3.55
#